data_bf148391f9d4812598307077490a9c52
#
_entry.id   bf148391f9d4812598307077490a9c52
#
_cell.length_a   1.000
_cell.length_b   1.000
_cell.length_c   1.000
_cell.angle_alpha   90.00
_cell.angle_beta   90.00
_cell.angle_gamma   90.00
#
_symmetry.space_group_name_H-M   'P 1'
#
loop_
_entity.id
_entity.type
_entity.pdbx_description
1 polymer ?
#
loop_
_entity_poly.entity_id
_entity_poly.type
_entity_poly.pdbx_seq_one_letter_code
_entity_poly.pdbx_strand_id
1 'polypeptide(L)'
;MNKHLQQVRELNDSFSLPQAEQGANVRLTDMDLVAHQALLMEQGSQILKAIKAGEMVDILTGLVNLGYCALAAIATQGGDVIDSPVNWKHDGFVVSIMRILSDKINQCTSGSSTDYSAVYGLCAHLSRRFINADFDKALQIIIESKMTRQLKAPDLSDCLYE
;
A
#
# COMPACT_ATOMS: atom_id res chain seq x y z
N MET A 1 -17.70 -1.93 -2.26
CA MET A 1 -16.35 -2.14 -1.65
C MET A 1 -15.28 -2.01 -2.73
N ASN A 2 -14.16 -1.41 -2.38
CA ASN A 2 -13.01 -1.29 -3.28
C ASN A 2 -12.48 -2.69 -3.68
N LYS A 3 -12.19 -2.90 -4.98
CA LYS A 3 -11.77 -4.21 -5.49
C LYS A 3 -10.46 -4.71 -4.90
N HIS A 4 -9.52 -3.82 -4.66
CA HIS A 4 -8.22 -4.18 -4.06
C HIS A 4 -8.36 -4.55 -2.58
N LEU A 5 -9.21 -3.82 -1.85
CA LEU A 5 -9.54 -4.17 -0.47
C LEU A 5 -10.21 -5.54 -0.40
N GLN A 6 -11.11 -5.85 -1.34
CA GLN A 6 -11.73 -7.16 -1.40
C GLN A 6 -10.69 -8.27 -1.59
N GLN A 7 -9.73 -8.08 -2.51
CA GLN A 7 -8.64 -9.05 -2.70
C GLN A 7 -7.83 -9.27 -1.42
N VAL A 8 -7.54 -8.20 -0.67
CA VAL A 8 -6.82 -8.32 0.61
C VAL A 8 -7.66 -9.07 1.64
N ARG A 9 -8.96 -8.78 1.73
CA ARG A 9 -9.86 -9.48 2.65
C ARG A 9 -9.97 -10.97 2.33
N GLU A 10 -10.05 -11.33 1.06
CA GLU A 10 -10.07 -12.73 0.61
C GLU A 10 -8.78 -13.46 0.97
N LEU A 11 -7.64 -12.80 0.81
CA LEU A 11 -6.35 -13.34 1.25
C LEU A 11 -6.33 -13.58 2.75
N ASN A 12 -6.79 -12.61 3.54
CA ASN A 12 -6.85 -12.73 5.00
C ASN A 12 -7.75 -13.90 5.41
N ASP A 13 -8.90 -14.06 4.77
CA ASP A 13 -9.81 -15.17 5.04
C ASP A 13 -9.16 -16.52 4.72
N SER A 14 -8.45 -16.63 3.62
CA SER A 14 -7.79 -17.87 3.21
C SER A 14 -6.69 -18.30 4.18
N PHE A 15 -6.08 -17.39 4.92
CA PHE A 15 -5.09 -17.68 5.96
C PHE A 15 -5.63 -17.56 7.37
N SER A 16 -6.94 -17.39 7.52
CA SER A 16 -7.59 -17.20 8.84
C SER A 16 -6.97 -16.08 9.66
N LEU A 17 -6.53 -15.01 8.98
CA LEU A 17 -5.98 -13.84 9.64
C LEU A 17 -7.10 -12.99 10.25
N PRO A 18 -6.89 -12.41 11.44
CA PRO A 18 -7.91 -11.60 12.10
C PRO A 18 -8.27 -10.35 11.27
N GLN A 19 -9.57 -10.16 11.06
CA GLN A 19 -10.10 -8.92 10.49
C GLN A 19 -11.56 -8.75 10.98
N ALA A 20 -11.97 -7.51 11.18
CA ALA A 20 -13.34 -7.22 11.56
C ALA A 20 -14.28 -7.45 10.36
N GLU A 21 -15.57 -7.67 10.64
CA GLU A 21 -16.56 -7.77 9.59
C GLU A 21 -16.63 -6.47 8.79
N GLN A 22 -16.89 -6.59 7.50
CA GLN A 22 -17.06 -5.44 6.62
C GLN A 22 -18.18 -4.54 7.14
N GLY A 23 -17.87 -3.26 7.31
CA GLY A 23 -18.80 -2.27 7.84
C GLY A 23 -18.71 -2.08 9.36
N ALA A 24 -17.95 -2.90 10.07
CA ALA A 24 -17.83 -2.78 11.52
C ALA A 24 -17.10 -1.52 11.98
N ASN A 25 -16.12 -1.05 11.21
CA ASN A 25 -15.33 0.16 11.50
C ASN A 25 -14.81 0.22 12.94
N VAL A 26 -14.23 -0.88 13.42
CA VAL A 26 -13.69 -0.95 14.77
C VAL A 26 -12.41 -0.13 14.90
N ARG A 27 -12.21 0.43 16.09
CA ARG A 27 -10.97 1.14 16.38
C ARG A 27 -9.85 0.11 16.55
N LEU A 28 -8.68 0.40 15.97
CA LEU A 28 -7.47 -0.40 16.20
C LEU A 28 -7.03 -0.30 17.66
N THR A 29 -6.58 -1.42 18.23
CA THR A 29 -5.88 -1.38 19.51
C THR A 29 -4.55 -0.64 19.35
N ASP A 30 -3.98 -0.15 20.45
CA ASP A 30 -2.69 0.53 20.41
C ASP A 30 -1.59 -0.35 19.80
N MET A 31 -1.58 -1.63 20.13
CA MET A 31 -0.57 -2.56 19.59
C MET A 31 -0.79 -2.87 18.11
N ASP A 32 -2.03 -2.96 17.64
CA ASP A 32 -2.32 -3.10 16.22
C ASP A 32 -1.90 -1.83 15.45
N LEU A 33 -2.16 -0.67 16.03
CA LEU A 33 -1.74 0.60 15.43
C LEU A 33 -0.21 0.67 15.29
N VAL A 34 0.53 0.30 16.33
CA VAL A 34 2.00 0.24 16.29
C VAL A 34 2.47 -0.74 15.23
N ALA A 35 1.86 -1.93 15.15
CA ALA A 35 2.24 -2.95 14.18
C ALA A 35 2.01 -2.48 12.73
N HIS A 36 0.85 -1.89 12.43
CA HIS A 36 0.57 -1.34 11.10
C HIS A 36 1.51 -0.19 10.76
N GLN A 37 1.78 0.70 11.72
CA GLN A 37 2.69 1.83 11.48
C GLN A 37 4.12 1.36 11.19
N ALA A 38 4.60 0.34 11.90
CA ALA A 38 5.92 -0.24 11.65
C ALA A 38 6.04 -0.80 10.23
N LEU A 39 5.01 -1.51 9.75
CA LEU A 39 4.98 -2.03 8.37
C LEU A 39 4.97 -0.91 7.33
N LEU A 40 4.18 0.15 7.55
CA LEU A 40 4.15 1.29 6.63
C LEU A 40 5.52 1.97 6.55
N MET A 41 6.16 2.20 7.69
CA MET A 41 7.48 2.83 7.75
C MET A 41 8.55 1.95 7.10
N GLU A 42 8.49 0.63 7.28
CA GLU A 42 9.40 -0.32 6.63
C GLU A 42 9.28 -0.24 5.11
N GLN A 43 8.06 -0.28 4.58
CA GLN A 43 7.84 -0.17 3.14
C GLN A 43 8.23 1.21 2.59
N GLY A 44 7.95 2.26 3.33
CA GLY A 44 8.41 3.61 2.98
C GLY A 44 9.93 3.69 2.86
N SER A 45 10.65 3.09 3.79
CA SER A 45 12.12 3.00 3.75
C SER A 45 12.61 2.24 2.52
N GLN A 46 11.96 1.12 2.17
CA GLN A 46 12.34 0.35 0.97
C GLN A 46 12.13 1.15 -0.32
N ILE A 47 11.04 1.92 -0.41
CA ILE A 47 10.78 2.79 -1.57
C ILE A 47 11.90 3.83 -1.71
N LEU A 48 12.29 4.49 -0.63
CA LEU A 48 13.34 5.51 -0.67
C LEU A 48 14.70 4.92 -1.07
N LYS A 49 15.03 3.73 -0.59
CA LYS A 49 16.24 3.01 -1.02
C LYS A 49 16.21 2.67 -2.51
N ALA A 50 15.07 2.23 -3.01
CA ALA A 50 14.89 1.91 -4.42
C ALA A 50 15.01 3.17 -5.31
N ILE A 51 14.45 4.30 -4.87
CA ILE A 51 14.60 5.59 -5.55
C ILE A 51 16.07 5.99 -5.62
N LYS A 52 16.80 5.87 -4.51
CA LYS A 52 18.23 6.18 -4.45
C LYS A 52 19.03 5.30 -5.41
N ALA A 53 18.66 4.02 -5.53
CA ALA A 53 19.33 3.09 -6.44
C ALA A 53 18.92 3.27 -7.91
N GLY A 54 17.81 3.95 -8.17
CA GLY A 54 17.26 4.14 -9.52
C GLY A 54 16.62 2.89 -10.11
N GLU A 55 16.18 1.96 -9.28
CA GLU A 55 15.62 0.66 -9.70
C GLU A 55 14.09 0.73 -9.80
N MET A 56 13.59 0.94 -11.01
CA MET A 56 12.15 1.18 -11.26
C MET A 56 11.25 0.03 -10.78
N VAL A 57 11.65 -1.22 -10.99
CA VAL A 57 10.86 -2.37 -10.57
C VAL A 57 10.80 -2.45 -9.05
N ASP A 58 11.89 -2.14 -8.37
CA ASP A 58 11.93 -2.14 -6.90
C ASP A 58 11.10 -0.99 -6.31
N ILE A 59 11.08 0.17 -6.97
CA ILE A 59 10.21 1.29 -6.57
C ILE A 59 8.76 0.83 -6.69
N LEU A 60 8.37 0.23 -7.79
CA LEU A 60 7.01 -0.30 -7.98
C LEU A 60 6.66 -1.34 -6.93
N THR A 61 7.55 -2.29 -6.66
CA THR A 61 7.34 -3.31 -5.63
C THR A 61 7.10 -2.68 -4.26
N GLY A 62 7.89 -1.68 -3.91
CA GLY A 62 7.71 -0.94 -2.65
C GLY A 62 6.39 -0.19 -2.58
N LEU A 63 5.99 0.49 -3.66
CA LEU A 63 4.71 1.21 -3.72
C LEU A 63 3.52 0.25 -3.57
N VAL A 64 3.55 -0.88 -4.25
CA VAL A 64 2.49 -1.89 -4.16
C VAL A 64 2.42 -2.50 -2.76
N ASN A 65 3.56 -2.82 -2.17
CA ASN A 65 3.62 -3.34 -0.80
C ASN A 65 3.12 -2.32 0.23
N LEU A 66 3.47 -1.04 0.06
CA LEU A 66 2.97 0.02 0.94
C LEU A 66 1.44 0.16 0.82
N GLY A 67 0.92 0.16 -0.40
CA GLY A 67 -0.52 0.17 -0.63
C GLY A 67 -1.22 -1.05 -0.02
N TYR A 68 -0.63 -2.22 -0.17
CA TYR A 68 -1.13 -3.45 0.47
C TYR A 68 -1.17 -3.32 2.01
N CYS A 69 -0.13 -2.79 2.63
CA CYS A 69 -0.10 -2.59 4.08
C CYS A 69 -1.21 -1.63 4.55
N ALA A 70 -1.46 -0.57 3.80
CA ALA A 70 -2.56 0.35 4.09
C ALA A 70 -3.93 -0.34 3.98
N LEU A 71 -4.14 -1.12 2.93
CA LEU A 71 -5.37 -1.91 2.77
C LEU A 71 -5.54 -2.95 3.88
N ALA A 72 -4.46 -3.57 4.33
CA ALA A 72 -4.50 -4.53 5.43
C ALA A 72 -4.96 -3.88 6.74
N ALA A 73 -4.54 -2.64 7.02
CA ALA A 73 -5.01 -1.90 8.18
C ALA A 73 -6.52 -1.61 8.09
N ILE A 74 -6.99 -1.18 6.91
CA ILE A 74 -8.42 -0.96 6.67
C ILE A 74 -9.23 -2.27 6.85
N ALA A 75 -8.72 -3.38 6.32
CA ALA A 75 -9.36 -4.70 6.48
C ALA A 75 -9.46 -5.11 7.95
N THR A 76 -8.41 -4.87 8.72
CA THR A 76 -8.41 -5.18 10.16
C THR A 76 -9.53 -4.43 10.88
N GLN A 77 -9.80 -3.19 10.49
CA GLN A 77 -10.86 -2.36 11.07
C GLN A 77 -12.27 -2.75 10.58
N GLY A 78 -12.38 -3.47 9.48
CA GLY A 78 -13.66 -3.67 8.80
C GLY A 78 -14.18 -2.39 8.15
N GLY A 79 -13.28 -1.49 7.79
CA GLY A 79 -13.60 -0.25 7.08
C GLY A 79 -13.61 -0.42 5.57
N ASP A 80 -13.81 0.66 4.86
CA ASP A 80 -13.69 0.70 3.40
C ASP A 80 -12.70 1.78 2.96
N VAL A 81 -12.27 1.69 1.72
CA VAL A 81 -11.44 2.73 1.11
C VAL A 81 -12.29 3.97 0.87
N ILE A 82 -11.79 5.10 1.34
CA ILE A 82 -12.41 6.39 1.12
C ILE A 82 -11.71 7.04 -0.07
N ASP A 83 -12.45 7.17 -1.18
CA ASP A 83 -11.93 7.81 -2.37
C ASP A 83 -11.74 9.30 -2.13
N SER A 84 -10.53 9.77 -2.34
CA SER A 84 -10.22 11.19 -2.38
C SER A 84 -9.22 11.45 -3.51
N PRO A 85 -9.35 12.56 -4.24
CA PRO A 85 -8.41 12.88 -5.31
C PRO A 85 -7.01 13.08 -4.75
N VAL A 86 -6.02 12.55 -5.46
CA VAL A 86 -4.61 12.83 -5.18
C VAL A 86 -4.27 14.15 -5.88
N ASN A 87 -4.12 15.22 -5.11
CA ASN A 87 -3.88 16.58 -5.63
C ASN A 87 -2.38 16.89 -5.80
N TRP A 88 -1.51 15.96 -5.46
CA TRP A 88 -0.09 16.14 -5.59
C TRP A 88 0.36 15.97 -7.04
N LYS A 89 1.18 16.90 -7.53
CA LYS A 89 1.82 16.82 -8.85
C LYS A 89 3.31 16.68 -8.68
N HIS A 90 3.92 15.80 -9.47
CA HIS A 90 5.37 15.64 -9.49
C HIS A 90 6.02 16.88 -10.08
N ASP A 91 6.96 17.47 -9.34
CA ASP A 91 7.69 18.69 -9.72
C ASP A 91 9.07 18.40 -10.32
N GLY A 92 9.41 17.13 -10.57
CA GLY A 92 10.71 16.69 -11.07
C GLY A 92 11.74 16.39 -9.98
N PHE A 93 11.42 16.58 -8.71
CA PHE A 93 12.36 16.34 -7.60
C PHE A 93 11.99 15.14 -6.78
N VAL A 94 12.93 14.22 -6.56
CA VAL A 94 12.72 13.03 -5.71
C VAL A 94 12.47 13.39 -4.26
N VAL A 95 12.98 14.52 -3.78
CA VAL A 95 12.73 15.00 -2.42
C VAL A 95 11.24 15.27 -2.19
N SER A 96 10.52 15.75 -3.20
CA SER A 96 9.07 15.96 -3.12
C SER A 96 8.31 14.64 -2.96
N ILE A 97 8.75 13.59 -3.64
CA ILE A 97 8.19 12.23 -3.45
C ILE A 97 8.46 11.74 -2.03
N MET A 98 9.68 11.90 -1.56
CA MET A 98 10.05 11.54 -0.18
C MET A 98 9.15 12.23 0.83
N ARG A 99 8.95 13.55 0.68
CA ARG A 99 8.12 14.33 1.61
C ARG A 99 6.68 13.87 1.63
N ILE A 100 6.07 13.70 0.46
CA ILE A 100 4.65 13.29 0.40
C ILE A 100 4.45 11.87 0.97
N LEU A 101 5.35 10.94 0.67
CA LEU A 101 5.30 9.58 1.24
C LEU A 101 5.46 9.63 2.77
N SER A 102 6.46 10.33 3.26
CA SER A 102 6.72 10.45 4.70
C SER A 102 5.54 11.10 5.43
N ASP A 103 4.99 12.18 4.87
CA ASP A 103 3.85 12.87 5.47
C ASP A 103 2.61 11.99 5.54
N LYS A 104 2.28 11.28 4.46
CA LYS A 104 1.12 10.39 4.41
C LYS A 104 1.26 9.21 5.36
N ILE A 105 2.44 8.61 5.43
CA ILE A 105 2.73 7.53 6.38
C ILE A 105 2.59 8.05 7.83
N ASN A 106 3.13 9.23 8.13
CA ASN A 106 3.01 9.81 9.46
C ASN A 106 1.56 10.08 9.86
N GLN A 107 0.71 10.54 8.94
CA GLN A 107 -0.70 10.78 9.20
C GLN A 107 -1.45 9.51 9.63
N CYS A 108 -0.98 8.33 9.21
CA CYS A 108 -1.58 7.05 9.57
C CYS A 108 -1.46 6.71 11.07
N THR A 109 -0.69 7.47 11.84
CA THR A 109 -0.65 7.36 13.31
C THR A 109 -2.01 7.66 13.95
N SER A 110 -2.91 8.29 13.21
CA SER A 110 -4.31 8.48 13.64
C SER A 110 -5.09 7.17 13.74
N GLY A 111 -4.67 6.13 13.01
CA GLY A 111 -5.40 4.87 12.90
C GLY A 111 -6.71 4.96 12.11
N SER A 112 -6.94 6.04 11.37
CA SER A 112 -8.21 6.21 10.64
C SER A 112 -8.15 5.61 9.23
N SER A 113 -9.27 5.04 8.79
CA SER A 113 -9.42 4.53 7.42
C SER A 113 -9.15 5.61 6.37
N THR A 114 -9.47 6.87 6.67
CA THR A 114 -9.21 8.01 5.79
C THR A 114 -7.72 8.16 5.51
N ASP A 115 -6.90 8.10 6.54
CA ASP A 115 -5.45 8.28 6.40
C ASP A 115 -4.78 7.07 5.73
N TYR A 116 -5.22 5.85 6.04
CA TYR A 116 -4.78 4.66 5.31
C TYR A 116 -5.19 4.70 3.85
N SER A 117 -6.41 5.15 3.57
CA SER A 117 -6.89 5.31 2.18
C SER A 117 -6.04 6.31 1.41
N ALA A 118 -5.57 7.38 2.05
CA ALA A 118 -4.71 8.37 1.43
C ALA A 118 -3.35 7.77 1.02
N VAL A 119 -2.77 6.91 1.85
CA VAL A 119 -1.53 6.17 1.51
C VAL A 119 -1.77 5.24 0.32
N TYR A 120 -2.82 4.44 0.37
CA TYR A 120 -3.18 3.54 -0.75
C TYR A 120 -3.38 4.33 -2.06
N GLY A 121 -4.15 5.41 -2.02
CA GLY A 121 -4.41 6.24 -3.19
C GLY A 121 -3.14 6.87 -3.76
N LEU A 122 -2.24 7.33 -2.90
CA LEU A 122 -0.94 7.87 -3.32
C LEU A 122 -0.08 6.78 -3.99
N CYS A 123 -0.05 5.58 -3.44
CA CYS A 123 0.71 4.46 -4.02
C CYS A 123 0.20 4.11 -5.42
N ALA A 124 -1.11 4.03 -5.61
CA ALA A 124 -1.71 3.79 -6.91
C ALA A 124 -1.40 4.93 -7.89
N HIS A 125 -1.49 6.16 -7.43
CA HIS A 125 -1.18 7.35 -8.24
C HIS A 125 0.28 7.38 -8.70
N LEU A 126 1.22 7.18 -7.78
CA LEU A 126 2.65 7.16 -8.10
C LEU A 126 3.01 5.98 -9.00
N SER A 127 2.41 4.82 -8.81
CA SER A 127 2.63 3.66 -9.69
C SER A 127 2.23 3.98 -11.14
N ARG A 128 1.10 4.64 -11.33
CA ARG A 128 0.60 4.98 -12.67
C ARG A 128 1.32 6.19 -13.27
N ARG A 129 1.56 7.24 -12.49
CA ARG A 129 2.03 8.54 -12.98
C ARG A 129 3.54 8.73 -12.91
N PHE A 130 4.20 8.19 -11.89
CA PHE A 130 5.64 8.31 -11.73
C PHE A 130 6.38 7.13 -12.40
N ILE A 131 5.91 5.90 -12.16
CA ILE A 131 6.55 4.69 -12.68
C ILE A 131 6.00 4.30 -14.06
N ASN A 132 4.79 4.75 -14.42
CA ASN A 132 4.07 4.34 -15.63
C ASN A 132 3.84 2.82 -15.65
N ALA A 133 3.19 2.32 -14.61
CA ALA A 133 2.95 0.89 -14.42
C ALA A 133 1.46 0.59 -14.20
N ASP A 134 1.10 -0.67 -14.40
CA ASP A 134 -0.22 -1.20 -14.11
C ASP A 134 -0.29 -1.62 -12.64
N PHE A 135 -0.86 -0.74 -11.80
CA PHE A 135 -1.00 -0.98 -10.37
C PHE A 135 -1.91 -2.18 -10.07
N ASP A 136 -3.00 -2.34 -10.82
CA ASP A 136 -3.94 -3.45 -10.60
C ASP A 136 -3.25 -4.80 -10.81
N LYS A 137 -2.51 -4.93 -11.90
CA LYS A 137 -1.74 -6.13 -12.22
C LYS A 137 -0.63 -6.38 -11.18
N ALA A 138 0.09 -5.35 -10.80
CA ALA A 138 1.17 -5.45 -9.82
C ALA A 138 0.66 -5.91 -8.46
N LEU A 139 -0.45 -5.35 -7.98
CA LEU A 139 -1.06 -5.76 -6.72
C LEU A 139 -1.55 -7.20 -6.77
N GLN A 140 -2.16 -7.61 -7.88
CA GLN A 140 -2.60 -9.00 -8.07
C GLN A 140 -1.42 -9.96 -7.97
N ILE A 141 -0.29 -9.66 -8.61
CA ILE A 141 0.92 -10.48 -8.54
C ILE A 141 1.43 -10.59 -7.09
N ILE A 142 1.47 -9.49 -6.36
CA ILE A 142 1.90 -9.47 -4.95
C ILE A 142 0.96 -10.34 -4.09
N ILE A 143 -0.34 -10.22 -4.27
CA ILE A 143 -1.33 -11.00 -3.51
C ILE A 143 -1.21 -12.49 -3.82
N GLU A 144 -1.07 -12.86 -5.10
CA GLU A 144 -0.87 -14.25 -5.52
C GLU A 144 0.41 -14.83 -4.94
N SER A 145 1.48 -14.04 -4.90
CA SER A 145 2.75 -14.42 -4.25
C SER A 145 2.55 -14.75 -2.77
N LYS A 146 1.75 -13.96 -2.05
CA LYS A 146 1.44 -14.21 -0.65
C LYS A 146 0.58 -15.46 -0.46
N MET A 147 -0.37 -15.70 -1.37
CA MET A 147 -1.22 -16.90 -1.35
C MET A 147 -0.42 -18.18 -1.55
N THR A 148 0.59 -18.15 -2.41
CA THR A 148 1.45 -19.32 -2.69
C THR A 148 2.60 -19.46 -1.69
N ARG A 149 2.74 -18.52 -0.74
CA ARG A 149 3.82 -18.48 0.25
C ARG A 149 5.21 -18.55 -0.38
N GLN A 150 5.39 -17.84 -1.49
CA GLN A 150 6.69 -17.77 -2.15
C GLN A 150 7.72 -17.10 -1.24
N LEU A 151 8.90 -17.73 -1.11
CA LEU A 151 10.01 -17.20 -0.30
C LEU A 151 10.72 -16.05 -0.98
N LYS A 152 10.65 -15.97 -2.32
CA LYS A 152 11.30 -14.93 -3.11
C LYS A 152 10.27 -13.90 -3.55
N ALA A 153 10.66 -12.61 -3.47
CA ALA A 153 9.82 -11.54 -3.98
C ALA A 153 9.50 -11.75 -5.47
N PRO A 154 8.24 -11.56 -5.89
CA PRO A 154 7.87 -11.71 -7.29
C PRO A 154 8.48 -10.59 -8.14
N ASP A 155 8.74 -10.88 -9.41
CA ASP A 155 9.22 -9.91 -10.39
C ASP A 155 8.03 -9.16 -11.00
N LEU A 156 8.00 -7.83 -10.87
CA LEU A 156 6.95 -6.97 -11.39
C LEU A 156 7.34 -6.27 -12.71
N SER A 157 8.43 -6.67 -13.36
CA SER A 157 8.90 -6.02 -14.59
C SER A 157 7.85 -5.96 -15.69
N ASP A 158 7.00 -6.99 -15.81
CA ASP A 158 5.93 -7.05 -16.81
C ASP A 158 4.77 -6.07 -16.52
N CYS A 159 4.75 -5.43 -15.35
CA CYS A 159 3.75 -4.43 -15.00
C CYS A 159 4.10 -3.03 -15.51
N LEU A 160 5.33 -2.82 -15.96
CA LEU A 160 5.77 -1.54 -16.50
C LEU A 160 5.18 -1.33 -17.89
N TYR A 161 4.70 -0.13 -18.17
CA TYR A 161 4.33 0.29 -19.52
C TYR A 161 5.58 0.78 -20.25
N GLU A 162 5.63 0.54 -21.54
CA GLU A 162 6.72 0.99 -22.42
C GLU A 162 6.76 2.51 -22.60
#